data_91348d9cef5d3b5778ce915a8c7ea271
#
_entry.id   91348d9cef5d3b5778ce915a8c7ea271
#
_cell.length_a   1.000
_cell.length_b   1.000
_cell.length_c   1.000
_cell.angle_alpha   90.00
_cell.angle_beta   90.00
_cell.angle_gamma   90.00
#
_symmetry.space_group_name_H-M   'P 1'
#
loop_
_entity.id
_entity.type
_entity.pdbx_description
1 polymer ?
#
loop_
_entity_poly.entity_id
_entity_poly.type
_entity_poly.pdbx_seq_one_letter_code
_entity_poly.pdbx_strand_id
1 'polypeptide(L)'
;MTITIIQLYPRDMNLYGDWGNTLALKKRLEWRGFTVRIIDHNPGDTTDFMAGDIFIGGGGQDAGQEIIQDDLLARADELRQLAESGVPMLMICGMYQLFGRAFTTHDGHVIRGAGILPLETYAKAERLIGNITLESEEFGQIVGYENHSGQTLLDEGVLPLGRVVRGAGNDETGQAEGARLHNIVATYLHGPILPKNPRLADFLITAALTRKGYTDKLSALPIDRTAEHAQRVAMERGR
;
A
#
# COMPACT_ATOMS: atom_id res chain seq x y z
N MET A 1 13.67 -15.05 -14.81
CA MET A 1 13.21 -13.65 -14.85
C MET A 1 13.48 -13.01 -13.51
N THR A 2 14.01 -11.78 -13.47
CA THR A 2 14.25 -11.03 -12.24
C THR A 2 13.19 -9.95 -12.07
N ILE A 3 12.63 -9.84 -10.86
CA ILE A 3 11.68 -8.79 -10.46
C ILE A 3 12.36 -7.86 -9.46
N THR A 4 12.34 -6.57 -9.76
CA THR A 4 12.90 -5.53 -8.89
C THR A 4 11.78 -4.89 -8.07
N ILE A 5 11.89 -4.96 -6.75
CA ILE A 5 10.99 -4.28 -5.82
C ILE A 5 11.73 -3.05 -5.29
N ILE A 6 11.17 -1.86 -5.50
CA ILE A 6 11.68 -0.63 -4.90
C ILE A 6 10.86 -0.33 -3.65
N GLN A 7 11.56 -0.23 -2.53
CA GLN A 7 10.98 0.15 -1.25
C GLN A 7 11.24 1.63 -1.01
N LEU A 8 10.17 2.41 -0.97
CA LEU A 8 10.24 3.85 -0.80
C LEU A 8 10.39 4.20 0.69
N TYR A 9 11.45 4.91 1.01
CA TYR A 9 11.73 5.52 2.30
C TYR A 9 11.67 4.57 3.52
N PRO A 10 12.28 3.36 3.46
CA PRO A 10 12.16 2.38 4.54
C PRO A 10 12.79 2.82 5.88
N ARG A 11 13.62 3.87 5.89
CA ARG A 11 14.19 4.43 7.13
C ARG A 11 13.15 5.22 7.93
N ASP A 12 12.30 5.99 7.24
CA ASP A 12 11.34 6.93 7.84
C ASP A 12 9.89 6.41 7.78
N MET A 13 9.59 5.53 6.80
CA MET A 13 8.24 5.05 6.48
C MET A 13 8.11 3.53 6.67
N ASN A 14 8.38 3.03 7.88
CA ASN A 14 8.28 1.60 8.23
C ASN A 14 7.83 1.39 9.69
N LEU A 15 7.00 2.26 10.21
CA LEU A 15 6.66 2.33 11.64
C LEU A 15 6.02 1.03 12.16
N TYR A 16 5.17 0.39 11.39
CA TYR A 16 4.45 -0.83 11.78
C TYR A 16 5.01 -2.11 11.15
N GLY A 17 6.26 -2.06 10.68
CA GLY A 17 6.90 -3.21 10.05
C GLY A 17 6.36 -3.50 8.66
N ASP A 18 5.91 -2.47 7.93
CA ASP A 18 5.36 -2.59 6.57
C ASP A 18 6.34 -3.21 5.56
N TRP A 19 7.65 -3.19 5.89
CA TRP A 19 8.66 -3.97 5.17
C TRP A 19 8.33 -5.47 5.05
N GLY A 20 7.51 -6.00 5.96
CA GLY A 20 6.96 -7.34 5.84
C GLY A 20 6.14 -7.58 4.57
N ASN A 21 5.58 -6.54 3.93
CA ASN A 21 4.93 -6.63 2.63
C ASN A 21 5.94 -6.94 1.52
N THR A 22 7.10 -6.27 1.54
CA THR A 22 8.22 -6.54 0.62
C THR A 22 8.72 -7.97 0.76
N LEU A 23 8.88 -8.46 2.00
CA LEU A 23 9.27 -9.85 2.26
C LEU A 23 8.23 -10.85 1.77
N ALA A 24 6.93 -10.56 1.97
CA ALA A 24 5.86 -11.43 1.47
C ALA A 24 5.92 -11.56 -0.06
N LEU A 25 6.04 -10.45 -0.78
CA LEU A 25 6.18 -10.46 -2.24
C LEU A 25 7.45 -11.20 -2.68
N LYS A 26 8.59 -10.90 -2.05
CA LYS A 26 9.85 -11.59 -2.34
C LYS A 26 9.69 -13.10 -2.20
N LYS A 27 9.17 -13.59 -1.07
CA LYS A 27 9.02 -15.03 -0.83
C LYS A 27 8.03 -15.66 -1.80
N ARG A 28 6.90 -15.03 -2.09
CA ARG A 28 5.92 -15.54 -3.04
C ARG A 28 6.46 -15.63 -4.47
N LEU A 29 7.34 -14.71 -4.88
CA LEU A 29 8.06 -14.74 -6.14
C LEU A 29 9.13 -15.85 -6.15
N GLU A 30 9.98 -15.93 -5.12
CA GLU A 30 11.02 -16.94 -4.99
C GLU A 30 10.45 -18.37 -5.00
N TRP A 31 9.34 -18.62 -4.29
CA TRP A 31 8.67 -19.93 -4.29
C TRP A 31 8.09 -20.33 -5.65
N ARG A 32 7.91 -19.36 -6.55
CA ARG A 32 7.50 -19.58 -7.95
C ARG A 32 8.68 -19.59 -8.93
N GLY A 33 9.93 -19.58 -8.43
CA GLY A 33 11.13 -19.68 -9.24
C GLY A 33 11.63 -18.36 -9.85
N PHE A 34 11.08 -17.22 -9.43
CA PHE A 34 11.57 -15.92 -9.87
C PHE A 34 12.72 -15.43 -8.99
N THR A 35 13.67 -14.72 -9.60
CA THR A 35 14.72 -13.99 -8.85
C THR A 35 14.17 -12.64 -8.42
N VAL A 36 14.49 -12.22 -7.19
CA VAL A 36 14.03 -10.92 -6.66
C VAL A 36 15.21 -10.06 -6.27
N ARG A 37 15.20 -8.81 -6.71
CA ARG A 37 16.08 -7.75 -6.28
C ARG A 37 15.29 -6.74 -5.47
N ILE A 38 15.73 -6.38 -4.28
CA ILE A 38 15.15 -5.29 -3.47
C ILE A 38 16.11 -4.12 -3.52
N ILE A 39 15.56 -2.93 -3.74
CA ILE A 39 16.28 -1.66 -3.71
C ILE A 39 15.55 -0.75 -2.72
N ASP A 40 16.27 -0.30 -1.70
CA ASP A 40 15.79 0.74 -0.80
C ASP A 40 16.07 2.11 -1.42
N HIS A 41 15.10 2.98 -1.39
CA HIS A 41 15.23 4.38 -1.78
C HIS A 41 14.88 5.28 -0.60
N ASN A 42 15.82 6.14 -0.21
CA ASN A 42 15.66 7.14 0.85
C ASN A 42 16.03 8.53 0.32
N PRO A 43 15.69 9.63 1.00
CA PRO A 43 16.04 10.96 0.55
C PRO A 43 17.52 11.08 0.22
N GLY A 44 17.80 11.64 -0.96
CA GLY A 44 19.14 11.82 -1.49
C GLY A 44 19.75 10.61 -2.22
N ASP A 45 19.08 9.46 -2.26
CA ASP A 45 19.54 8.31 -3.04
C ASP A 45 19.31 8.54 -4.55
N THR A 46 20.23 8.05 -5.38
CA THR A 46 20.16 8.15 -6.86
C THR A 46 19.55 6.90 -7.49
N THR A 47 18.44 6.43 -6.94
CA THR A 47 17.75 5.22 -7.43
C THR A 47 17.12 5.45 -8.79
N ASP A 48 17.38 4.56 -9.75
CA ASP A 48 16.66 4.50 -11.01
C ASP A 48 15.29 3.84 -10.81
N PHE A 49 14.22 4.63 -10.79
CA PHE A 49 12.86 4.14 -10.62
C PHE A 49 12.35 3.39 -11.86
N MET A 50 12.88 3.70 -13.05
CA MET A 50 12.50 2.98 -14.29
C MET A 50 12.93 1.50 -14.25
N ALA A 51 13.90 1.13 -13.41
CA ALA A 51 14.28 -0.26 -13.17
C ALA A 51 13.35 -1.01 -12.20
N GLY A 52 12.36 -0.33 -11.59
CA GLY A 52 11.41 -0.91 -10.65
C GLY A 52 10.25 -1.62 -11.32
N ASP A 53 9.93 -2.81 -10.84
CA ASP A 53 8.79 -3.60 -11.30
C ASP A 53 7.61 -3.53 -10.31
N ILE A 54 7.88 -3.31 -9.01
CA ILE A 54 6.89 -3.14 -7.93
C ILE A 54 7.41 -2.04 -6.99
N PHE A 55 6.53 -1.17 -6.54
CA PHE A 55 6.85 -0.15 -5.53
C PHE A 55 6.08 -0.37 -4.24
N ILE A 56 6.78 -0.26 -3.09
CA ILE A 56 6.18 -0.40 -1.76
C ILE A 56 6.54 0.83 -0.93
N GLY A 57 5.53 1.48 -0.36
CA GLY A 57 5.70 2.56 0.61
C GLY A 57 4.95 2.25 1.89
N GLY A 58 5.59 2.44 3.02
CA GLY A 58 5.03 2.09 4.33
C GLY A 58 4.44 3.27 5.11
N GLY A 59 3.99 3.01 6.33
CA GLY A 59 3.50 4.02 7.25
C GLY A 59 4.60 4.75 8.00
N GLY A 60 4.38 6.02 8.27
CA GLY A 60 5.26 6.87 9.06
C GLY A 60 4.47 7.86 9.91
N GLN A 61 5.12 8.47 10.88
CA GLN A 61 4.60 9.62 11.61
C GLN A 61 4.75 10.91 10.78
N ASP A 62 4.06 11.98 11.16
CA ASP A 62 4.10 13.26 10.48
C ASP A 62 5.54 13.76 10.26
N ALA A 63 6.41 13.65 11.29
CA ALA A 63 7.83 14.01 11.17
C ALA A 63 8.58 13.20 10.10
N GLY A 64 8.27 11.91 9.95
CA GLY A 64 8.84 11.08 8.88
C GLY A 64 8.33 11.51 7.51
N GLN A 65 7.05 11.85 7.41
CA GLN A 65 6.46 12.38 6.17
C GLN A 65 7.10 13.71 5.75
N GLU A 66 7.37 14.61 6.69
CA GLU A 66 8.07 15.88 6.43
C GLU A 66 9.49 15.65 5.90
N ILE A 67 10.23 14.70 6.48
CA ILE A 67 11.60 14.38 6.06
C ILE A 67 11.65 13.92 4.60
N ILE A 68 10.68 13.13 4.16
CA ILE A 68 10.70 12.57 2.80
C ILE A 68 9.99 13.44 1.77
N GLN A 69 9.23 14.46 2.18
CA GLN A 69 8.35 15.25 1.33
C GLN A 69 9.06 15.82 0.10
N ASP A 70 10.16 16.51 0.28
CA ASP A 70 10.84 17.20 -0.81
C ASP A 70 11.40 16.21 -1.86
N ASP A 71 11.95 15.08 -1.42
CA ASP A 71 12.42 14.02 -2.31
C ASP A 71 11.24 13.36 -3.05
N LEU A 72 10.15 13.05 -2.34
CA LEU A 72 8.94 12.48 -2.95
C LEU A 72 8.34 13.42 -4.01
N LEU A 73 8.28 14.73 -3.73
CA LEU A 73 7.79 15.73 -4.68
C LEU A 73 8.70 15.85 -5.92
N ALA A 74 10.02 15.78 -5.72
CA ALA A 74 10.96 15.77 -6.84
C ALA A 74 10.81 14.54 -7.75
N ARG A 75 10.31 13.42 -7.22
CA ARG A 75 10.10 12.15 -7.93
C ARG A 75 8.64 11.95 -8.38
N ALA A 76 7.75 12.88 -8.08
CA ALA A 76 6.29 12.71 -8.28
C ALA A 76 5.92 12.44 -9.74
N ASP A 77 6.51 13.15 -10.70
CA ASP A 77 6.21 12.97 -12.13
C ASP A 77 6.67 11.61 -12.65
N GLU A 78 7.83 11.12 -12.21
CA GLU A 78 8.34 9.80 -12.55
C GLU A 78 7.44 8.70 -11.98
N LEU A 79 7.04 8.80 -10.70
CA LEU A 79 6.12 7.87 -10.06
C LEU A 79 4.74 7.88 -10.73
N ARG A 80 4.24 9.04 -11.15
CA ARG A 80 2.97 9.17 -11.88
C ARG A 80 3.03 8.45 -13.22
N GLN A 81 4.09 8.68 -14.03
CA GLN A 81 4.28 7.98 -15.30
C GLN A 81 4.36 6.46 -15.13
N LEU A 82 5.05 5.99 -14.09
CA LEU A 82 5.12 4.56 -13.77
C LEU A 82 3.74 4.01 -13.42
N ALA A 83 2.97 4.70 -12.58
CA ALA A 83 1.61 4.31 -12.22
C ALA A 83 0.68 4.24 -13.44
N GLU A 84 0.67 5.28 -14.29
CA GLU A 84 -0.10 5.34 -15.54
C GLU A 84 0.31 4.24 -16.52
N SER A 85 1.59 3.88 -16.56
CA SER A 85 2.09 2.74 -17.34
C SER A 85 1.71 1.36 -16.74
N GLY A 86 1.01 1.34 -15.58
CA GLY A 86 0.51 0.15 -14.93
C GLY A 86 1.53 -0.57 -14.03
N VAL A 87 2.58 0.10 -13.57
CA VAL A 87 3.47 -0.45 -12.53
C VAL A 87 2.68 -0.62 -11.24
N PRO A 88 2.66 -1.82 -10.63
CA PRO A 88 1.94 -2.04 -9.37
C PRO A 88 2.64 -1.34 -8.20
N MET A 89 1.84 -0.68 -7.36
CA MET A 89 2.31 0.04 -6.20
C MET A 89 1.43 -0.27 -4.99
N LEU A 90 2.05 -0.50 -3.83
CA LEU A 90 1.36 -0.66 -2.55
C LEU A 90 1.79 0.45 -1.60
N MET A 91 0.85 1.34 -1.25
CA MET A 91 1.09 2.50 -0.41
C MET A 91 0.31 2.39 0.90
N ILE A 92 1.03 2.31 2.02
CA ILE A 92 0.44 2.07 3.33
C ILE A 92 0.46 3.36 4.16
N CYS A 93 -0.69 3.71 4.76
CA CYS A 93 -0.85 4.74 5.79
C CYS A 93 -0.22 6.09 5.39
N GLY A 94 0.93 6.47 5.94
CA GLY A 94 1.60 7.73 5.60
C GLY A 94 1.93 7.86 4.11
N MET A 95 2.39 6.79 3.44
CA MET A 95 2.60 6.83 1.99
C MET A 95 1.28 6.87 1.21
N TYR A 96 0.18 6.30 1.73
CA TYR A 96 -1.15 6.48 1.16
C TYR A 96 -1.54 7.96 1.16
N GLN A 97 -1.37 8.64 2.29
CA GLN A 97 -1.64 10.08 2.45
C GLN A 97 -0.81 10.93 1.47
N LEU A 98 0.50 10.65 1.39
CA LEU A 98 1.43 11.41 0.56
C LEU A 98 1.34 11.09 -0.95
N PHE A 99 0.70 10.00 -1.35
CA PHE A 99 0.32 9.78 -2.75
C PHE A 99 -0.89 10.63 -3.16
N GLY A 100 -1.66 11.14 -2.19
CA GLY A 100 -2.65 12.19 -2.38
C GLY A 100 -2.03 13.56 -2.67
N ARG A 101 -2.88 14.60 -2.73
CA ARG A 101 -2.44 15.99 -2.94
C ARG A 101 -1.83 16.61 -1.70
N ALA A 102 -2.41 16.33 -0.55
CA ALA A 102 -1.97 16.88 0.73
C ALA A 102 -2.46 16.05 1.91
N PHE A 103 -1.69 16.11 3.00
CA PHE A 103 -2.09 15.69 4.33
C PHE A 103 -2.06 16.92 5.25
N THR A 104 -3.22 17.30 5.79
CA THR A 104 -3.33 18.38 6.77
C THR A 104 -3.33 17.78 8.17
N THR A 105 -2.33 18.11 8.97
CA THR A 105 -2.19 17.65 10.35
C THR A 105 -3.24 18.28 11.28
N HIS A 106 -3.39 17.77 12.50
CA HIS A 106 -4.39 18.24 13.45
C HIS A 106 -4.23 19.75 13.84
N ASP A 107 -3.00 20.24 13.85
CA ASP A 107 -2.67 21.65 14.12
C ASP A 107 -2.76 22.56 12.87
N GLY A 108 -3.17 22.00 11.74
CA GLY A 108 -3.38 22.72 10.49
C GLY A 108 -2.13 22.86 9.62
N HIS A 109 -1.00 22.22 10.00
CA HIS A 109 0.15 22.16 9.12
C HIS A 109 -0.15 21.29 7.89
N VAL A 110 0.33 21.71 6.71
CA VAL A 110 0.08 21.01 5.45
C VAL A 110 1.34 20.36 4.93
N ILE A 111 1.35 19.03 4.89
CA ILE A 111 2.39 18.24 4.25
C ILE A 111 1.91 17.95 2.81
N ARG A 112 2.66 18.47 1.83
CA ARG A 112 2.29 18.29 0.41
C ARG A 112 2.56 16.87 -0.05
N GLY A 113 1.62 16.28 -0.78
CA GLY A 113 1.75 14.98 -1.40
C GLY A 113 2.11 15.04 -2.88
N ALA A 114 2.41 13.90 -3.46
CA ALA A 114 2.80 13.75 -4.86
C ALA A 114 1.62 13.96 -5.86
N GLY A 115 0.37 13.97 -5.38
CA GLY A 115 -0.82 14.17 -6.21
C GLY A 115 -1.02 13.07 -7.27
N ILE A 116 -0.55 11.86 -7.01
CA ILE A 116 -0.71 10.70 -7.92
C ILE A 116 -2.12 10.13 -7.78
N LEU A 117 -2.62 10.06 -6.54
CA LEU A 117 -4.00 9.68 -6.24
C LEU A 117 -4.85 10.95 -6.05
N PRO A 118 -5.99 11.07 -6.76
CA PRO A 118 -6.93 12.18 -6.55
C PRO A 118 -7.66 12.03 -5.21
N LEU A 119 -7.01 12.49 -4.15
CA LEU A 119 -7.52 12.45 -2.78
C LEU A 119 -6.81 13.46 -1.88
N GLU A 120 -7.42 13.77 -0.75
CA GLU A 120 -6.84 14.57 0.33
C GLU A 120 -7.10 13.93 1.68
N THR A 121 -6.20 14.19 2.62
CA THR A 121 -6.30 13.65 3.98
C THR A 121 -6.24 14.78 5.02
N TYR A 122 -7.09 14.69 6.03
CA TYR A 122 -7.17 15.63 7.14
C TYR A 122 -7.08 14.86 8.46
N ALA A 123 -6.13 15.18 9.31
CA ALA A 123 -6.02 14.58 10.62
C ALA A 123 -7.13 15.09 11.56
N LYS A 124 -7.70 14.18 12.34
CA LYS A 124 -8.57 14.50 13.48
C LYS A 124 -7.87 14.19 14.79
N ALA A 125 -8.40 14.72 15.89
CA ALA A 125 -7.86 14.45 17.23
C ALA A 125 -8.05 12.97 17.62
N GLU A 126 -9.16 12.38 17.20
CA GLU A 126 -9.46 10.98 17.47
C GLU A 126 -8.74 10.07 16.46
N ARG A 127 -8.13 9.01 16.98
CA ARG A 127 -7.47 8.00 16.14
C ARG A 127 -8.39 6.82 15.89
N LEU A 128 -8.41 6.35 14.66
CA LEU A 128 -9.09 5.14 14.25
C LEU A 128 -8.13 3.96 14.46
N ILE A 129 -8.42 3.11 15.46
CA ILE A 129 -7.51 2.03 15.91
C ILE A 129 -8.32 0.74 16.07
N GLY A 130 -7.85 -0.34 15.47
CA GLY A 130 -8.44 -1.66 15.68
C GLY A 130 -8.26 -2.64 14.54
N ASN A 131 -8.82 -3.83 14.72
CA ASN A 131 -8.92 -4.79 13.63
C ASN A 131 -9.97 -4.33 12.62
N ILE A 132 -9.63 -4.43 11.33
CA ILE A 132 -10.51 -4.04 10.24
C ILE A 132 -10.71 -5.19 9.27
N THR A 133 -11.92 -5.31 8.75
CA THR A 133 -12.29 -6.27 7.71
C THR A 133 -13.02 -5.54 6.61
N LEU A 134 -12.61 -5.78 5.37
CA LEU A 134 -13.21 -5.22 4.17
C LEU A 134 -13.80 -6.33 3.30
N GLU A 135 -14.76 -5.95 2.50
CA GLU A 135 -15.24 -6.70 1.35
C GLU A 135 -14.86 -5.95 0.07
N SER A 136 -14.04 -6.57 -0.74
CA SER A 136 -13.57 -6.05 -2.03
C SER A 136 -14.14 -6.90 -3.16
N GLU A 137 -14.64 -6.26 -4.21
CA GLU A 137 -15.14 -6.96 -5.40
C GLU A 137 -14.02 -7.75 -6.09
N GLU A 138 -12.81 -7.18 -6.12
CA GLU A 138 -11.65 -7.77 -6.80
C GLU A 138 -10.94 -8.83 -5.95
N PHE A 139 -10.78 -8.58 -4.66
CA PHE A 139 -9.93 -9.40 -3.80
C PHE A 139 -10.70 -10.29 -2.82
N GLY A 140 -12.02 -10.13 -2.74
CA GLY A 140 -12.85 -10.76 -1.72
C GLY A 140 -12.63 -10.10 -0.36
N GLN A 141 -12.57 -10.89 0.70
CA GLN A 141 -12.35 -10.34 2.03
C GLN A 141 -10.89 -9.97 2.24
N ILE A 142 -10.66 -8.80 2.86
CA ILE A 142 -9.35 -8.29 3.23
C ILE A 142 -9.37 -8.00 4.72
N VAL A 143 -8.30 -8.39 5.42
CA VAL A 143 -8.15 -8.15 6.87
C VAL A 143 -6.87 -7.39 7.16
N GLY A 144 -6.90 -6.54 8.16
CA GLY A 144 -5.75 -5.79 8.63
C GLY A 144 -5.97 -5.18 10.00
N TYR A 145 -5.10 -4.25 10.34
CA TYR A 145 -5.16 -3.45 11.55
C TYR A 145 -5.00 -1.97 11.17
N GLU A 146 -5.96 -1.14 11.52
CA GLU A 146 -5.90 0.30 11.30
C GLU A 146 -5.34 1.03 12.52
N ASN A 147 -4.51 2.05 12.32
CA ASN A 147 -4.03 2.94 13.38
C ASN A 147 -3.61 4.28 12.79
N HIS A 148 -4.56 5.16 12.56
CA HIS A 148 -4.33 6.47 11.97
C HIS A 148 -5.29 7.53 12.51
N SER A 149 -4.90 8.80 12.40
CA SER A 149 -5.75 9.97 12.68
C SER A 149 -6.27 10.63 11.39
N GLY A 150 -5.67 10.30 10.24
CA GLY A 150 -6.05 10.84 8.95
C GLY A 150 -7.43 10.36 8.52
N GLN A 151 -8.23 11.29 8.03
CA GLN A 151 -9.51 11.05 7.36
C GLN A 151 -9.30 11.35 5.88
N THR A 152 -9.41 10.33 5.03
CA THR A 152 -9.11 10.45 3.60
C THR A 152 -10.38 10.55 2.78
N LEU A 153 -10.46 11.61 1.99
CA LEU A 153 -11.55 11.87 1.06
C LEU A 153 -11.09 11.54 -0.36
N LEU A 154 -11.77 10.60 -1.00
CA LEU A 154 -11.51 10.23 -2.39
C LEU A 154 -12.31 11.15 -3.31
N ASP A 155 -11.67 11.63 -4.39
CA ASP A 155 -12.35 12.36 -5.45
C ASP A 155 -13.20 11.41 -6.32
N GLU A 156 -14.06 11.98 -7.13
CA GLU A 156 -14.83 11.24 -8.12
C GLU A 156 -13.90 10.49 -9.08
N GLY A 157 -14.22 9.21 -9.31
CA GLY A 157 -13.44 8.33 -10.19
C GLY A 157 -12.35 7.51 -9.51
N VAL A 158 -12.04 7.77 -8.23
CA VAL A 158 -11.17 6.90 -7.43
C VAL A 158 -12.03 5.86 -6.72
N LEU A 159 -11.75 4.59 -6.94
CA LEU A 159 -12.46 3.51 -6.26
C LEU A 159 -11.82 3.21 -4.90
N PRO A 160 -12.60 2.89 -3.85
CA PRO A 160 -12.02 2.36 -2.62
C PRO A 160 -11.42 0.96 -2.87
N LEU A 161 -10.49 0.54 -2.01
CA LEU A 161 -9.99 -0.83 -1.99
C LEU A 161 -11.10 -1.82 -1.63
N GLY A 162 -11.99 -1.43 -0.72
CA GLY A 162 -13.16 -2.20 -0.37
C GLY A 162 -14.13 -1.45 0.53
N ARG A 163 -15.32 -2.06 0.70
CA ARG A 163 -16.34 -1.63 1.65
C ARG A 163 -15.97 -2.15 3.03
N VAL A 164 -16.07 -1.31 4.04
CA VAL A 164 -15.83 -1.71 5.44
C VAL A 164 -16.97 -2.62 5.92
N VAL A 165 -16.61 -3.80 6.43
CA VAL A 165 -17.51 -4.73 7.12
C VAL A 165 -17.38 -4.54 8.62
N ARG A 166 -16.17 -4.28 9.10
CA ARG A 166 -15.84 -3.96 10.49
C ARG A 166 -14.62 -3.08 10.52
N GLY A 167 -14.61 -2.06 11.36
CA GLY A 167 -13.55 -1.07 11.46
C GLY A 167 -14.07 0.31 11.09
N ALA A 168 -13.17 1.24 10.84
CA ALA A 168 -13.49 2.59 10.43
C ALA A 168 -13.11 2.87 8.96
N GLY A 169 -11.90 2.52 8.54
CA GLY A 169 -11.48 2.70 7.14
C GLY A 169 -10.96 4.11 6.84
N ASN A 170 -11.31 4.66 5.68
CA ASN A 170 -10.81 5.96 5.23
C ASN A 170 -11.19 7.11 6.16
N ASP A 171 -12.35 7.00 6.81
CA ASP A 171 -12.89 8.03 7.68
C ASP A 171 -13.83 7.44 8.75
N GLU A 172 -14.35 8.31 9.61
CA GLU A 172 -15.25 7.94 10.70
C GLU A 172 -16.63 7.43 10.25
N THR A 173 -16.98 7.56 8.96
CA THR A 173 -18.27 7.05 8.44
C THR A 173 -18.28 5.52 8.37
N GLY A 174 -17.10 4.89 8.32
CA GLY A 174 -16.95 3.44 8.29
C GLY A 174 -17.51 2.77 7.03
N GLN A 175 -17.58 3.47 5.90
CA GLN A 175 -18.17 2.95 4.67
C GLN A 175 -17.14 2.32 3.74
N ALA A 176 -16.01 2.98 3.53
CA ALA A 176 -15.00 2.59 2.57
C ALA A 176 -13.59 2.65 3.17
N GLU A 177 -12.70 1.88 2.61
CA GLU A 177 -11.28 1.88 2.99
C GLU A 177 -10.40 1.80 1.76
N GLY A 178 -9.24 2.53 1.85
CA GLY A 178 -8.21 2.55 0.83
C GLY A 178 -8.60 3.27 -0.44
N ALA A 179 -7.72 3.18 -1.42
CA ALA A 179 -7.91 3.73 -2.76
C ALA A 179 -7.31 2.79 -3.81
N ARG A 180 -7.97 2.75 -4.98
CA ARG A 180 -7.56 2.00 -6.16
C ARG A 180 -7.52 2.93 -7.36
N LEU A 181 -6.37 2.99 -8.02
CA LEU A 181 -6.21 3.68 -9.30
C LEU A 181 -5.16 2.94 -10.12
N HIS A 182 -5.47 2.54 -11.35
CA HIS A 182 -4.61 1.65 -12.14
C HIS A 182 -4.22 0.39 -11.33
N ASN A 183 -2.91 0.11 -11.20
CA ASN A 183 -2.39 -0.97 -10.36
C ASN A 183 -1.90 -0.48 -8.98
N ILE A 184 -2.26 0.75 -8.58
CA ILE A 184 -2.01 1.23 -7.23
C ILE A 184 -3.04 0.63 -6.28
N VAL A 185 -2.56 0.13 -5.16
CA VAL A 185 -3.33 -0.19 -3.96
C VAL A 185 -2.82 0.71 -2.85
N ALA A 186 -3.68 1.54 -2.31
CA ALA A 186 -3.35 2.39 -1.17
C ALA A 186 -4.33 2.10 -0.02
N THR A 187 -3.84 2.03 1.22
CA THR A 187 -4.64 1.54 2.34
C THR A 187 -4.08 1.98 3.70
N TYR A 188 -4.94 2.08 4.71
CA TYR A 188 -4.53 2.24 6.11
C TYR A 188 -4.24 0.92 6.83
N LEU A 189 -4.41 -0.22 6.17
CA LEU A 189 -4.27 -1.53 6.78
C LEU A 189 -2.80 -1.89 6.99
N HIS A 190 -2.45 -2.09 8.24
CA HIS A 190 -1.15 -2.58 8.71
C HIS A 190 -1.17 -4.05 9.11
N GLY A 191 0.00 -4.50 9.57
CA GLY A 191 0.19 -5.74 10.22
C GLY A 191 0.90 -6.89 9.54
N PRO A 192 1.88 -6.74 8.61
CA PRO A 192 1.77 -6.28 7.23
C PRO A 192 0.55 -6.89 6.52
N ILE A 193 -0.03 -6.18 5.57
CA ILE A 193 -1.31 -6.59 4.95
C ILE A 193 -1.19 -7.87 4.08
N LEU A 194 -0.11 -7.99 3.30
CA LEU A 194 -0.01 -9.02 2.26
C LEU A 194 0.04 -10.47 2.78
N PRO A 195 0.69 -10.81 3.91
CA PRO A 195 0.75 -12.18 4.39
C PRO A 195 -0.60 -12.84 4.67
N LYS A 196 -1.61 -12.06 5.10
CA LYS A 196 -2.98 -12.55 5.36
C LYS A 196 -3.94 -12.36 4.19
N ASN A 197 -3.49 -11.67 3.13
CA ASN A 197 -4.31 -11.35 1.96
C ASN A 197 -3.59 -11.80 0.67
N PRO A 198 -3.46 -13.13 0.45
CA PRO A 198 -2.66 -13.68 -0.66
C PRO A 198 -3.15 -13.25 -2.04
N ARG A 199 -4.45 -13.02 -2.23
CA ARG A 199 -4.99 -12.53 -3.51
C ARG A 199 -4.48 -11.14 -3.86
N LEU A 200 -4.37 -10.26 -2.87
CA LEU A 200 -3.82 -8.92 -3.05
C LEU A 200 -2.32 -8.97 -3.39
N ALA A 201 -1.57 -9.85 -2.71
CA ALA A 201 -0.16 -10.07 -3.04
C ALA A 201 0.02 -10.59 -4.47
N ASP A 202 -0.79 -11.57 -4.87
CA ASP A 202 -0.72 -12.17 -6.21
C ASP A 202 -1.19 -11.21 -7.31
N PHE A 203 -2.11 -10.28 -7.02
CA PHE A 203 -2.44 -9.18 -7.93
C PHE A 203 -1.22 -8.32 -8.27
N LEU A 204 -0.49 -7.84 -7.24
CA LEU A 204 0.71 -7.01 -7.45
C LEU A 204 1.79 -7.77 -8.23
N ILE A 205 2.01 -9.05 -7.91
CA ILE A 205 2.95 -9.91 -8.62
C ILE A 205 2.52 -10.12 -10.08
N THR A 206 1.24 -10.44 -10.31
CA THR A 206 0.70 -10.66 -11.66
C THR A 206 0.86 -9.41 -12.52
N ALA A 207 0.52 -8.24 -11.98
CA ALA A 207 0.68 -6.97 -12.70
C ALA A 207 2.15 -6.72 -13.12
N ALA A 208 3.10 -6.93 -12.22
CA ALA A 208 4.53 -6.80 -12.52
C ALA A 208 5.02 -7.80 -13.58
N LEU A 209 4.62 -9.05 -13.45
CA LEU A 209 5.01 -10.12 -14.38
C LEU A 209 4.42 -9.92 -15.79
N THR A 210 3.14 -9.52 -15.87
CA THR A 210 2.46 -9.22 -17.14
C THR A 210 3.18 -8.10 -17.90
N ARG A 211 3.60 -7.04 -17.20
CA ARG A 211 4.39 -5.96 -17.79
C ARG A 211 5.73 -6.43 -18.36
N LYS A 212 6.31 -7.50 -17.80
CA LYS A 212 7.54 -8.15 -18.31
C LYS A 212 7.28 -9.23 -19.36
N GLY A 213 6.05 -9.34 -19.84
CA GLY A 213 5.67 -10.31 -20.88
C GLY A 213 5.43 -11.73 -20.39
N TYR A 214 5.31 -11.95 -19.07
CA TYR A 214 4.90 -13.23 -18.52
C TYR A 214 3.37 -13.36 -18.59
N THR A 215 2.90 -14.40 -19.27
CA THR A 215 1.46 -14.59 -19.56
C THR A 215 0.84 -15.79 -18.84
N ASP A 216 1.67 -16.63 -18.20
CA ASP A 216 1.15 -17.81 -17.53
C ASP A 216 0.45 -17.43 -16.21
N LYS A 217 -0.56 -18.20 -15.86
CA LYS A 217 -1.23 -18.03 -14.59
C LYS A 217 -0.30 -18.41 -13.45
N LEU A 218 -0.28 -17.59 -12.39
CA LEU A 218 0.48 -17.90 -11.19
C LEU A 218 0.02 -19.21 -10.56
N SER A 219 0.98 -20.07 -10.22
CA SER A 219 0.71 -21.29 -9.47
C SER A 219 0.30 -20.97 -8.04
N ALA A 220 -0.68 -21.72 -7.51
CA ALA A 220 -1.03 -21.68 -6.10
C ALA A 220 0.15 -22.11 -5.24
N LEU A 221 0.28 -21.52 -4.08
CA LEU A 221 1.35 -21.85 -3.13
C LEU A 221 0.78 -22.66 -1.94
N PRO A 222 1.52 -23.65 -1.41
CA PRO A 222 1.08 -24.40 -0.23
C PRO A 222 0.77 -23.50 0.97
N ILE A 223 1.50 -22.39 1.11
CA ILE A 223 1.32 -21.41 2.18
C ILE A 223 -0.04 -20.67 2.11
N ASP A 224 -0.70 -20.67 0.95
CA ASP A 224 -1.98 -19.95 0.78
C ASP A 224 -3.05 -20.49 1.73
N ARG A 225 -3.07 -21.80 2.00
CA ARG A 225 -3.98 -22.40 3.00
C ARG A 225 -3.76 -21.85 4.40
N THR A 226 -2.50 -21.61 4.78
CA THR A 226 -2.15 -21.02 6.08
C THR A 226 -2.56 -19.55 6.13
N ALA A 227 -2.32 -18.80 5.04
CA ALA A 227 -2.72 -17.40 4.92
C ALA A 227 -4.25 -17.25 5.00
N GLU A 228 -5.01 -18.07 4.28
CA GLU A 228 -6.47 -18.09 4.33
C GLU A 228 -7.02 -18.48 5.71
N HIS A 229 -6.37 -19.43 6.39
CA HIS A 229 -6.72 -19.76 7.77
C HIS A 229 -6.48 -18.58 8.71
N ALA A 230 -5.32 -17.93 8.62
CA ALA A 230 -5.00 -16.74 9.42
C ALA A 230 -5.96 -15.58 9.13
N GLN A 231 -6.39 -15.43 7.88
CA GLN A 231 -7.40 -14.45 7.49
C GLN A 231 -8.76 -14.75 8.17
N ARG A 232 -9.25 -15.99 8.12
CA ARG A 232 -10.50 -16.38 8.80
C ARG A 232 -10.44 -16.12 10.29
N VAL A 233 -9.33 -16.51 10.96
CA VAL A 233 -9.14 -16.25 12.40
C VAL A 233 -9.14 -14.74 12.69
N ALA A 234 -8.55 -13.92 11.82
CA ALA A 234 -8.55 -12.46 11.98
C ALA A 234 -9.96 -11.87 11.85
N MET A 235 -10.79 -12.41 10.97
CA MET A 235 -12.19 -11.97 10.82
C MET A 235 -13.07 -12.29 12.06
N GLU A 236 -12.75 -13.35 12.79
CA GLU A 236 -13.48 -13.74 14.00
C GLU A 236 -13.11 -12.90 15.22
N ARG A 237 -11.93 -12.24 15.20
CA ARG A 237 -11.49 -11.38 16.31
C ARG A 237 -12.29 -10.09 16.35
N GLY A 238 -12.67 -9.68 17.57
CA GLY A 238 -13.29 -8.38 17.80
C GLY A 238 -12.36 -7.20 17.42
N ARG A 239 -12.92 -6.00 17.48
CA ARG A 239 -12.19 -4.75 17.25
C ARG A 239 -11.22 -4.48 18.41
#